data_e5749a8f7dd93aa7ad62e94ac649eb10
#
_entry.id   e5749a8f7dd93aa7ad62e94ac649eb10
#
_cell.length_a   1.000
_cell.length_b   1.000
_cell.length_c   1.000
_cell.angle_alpha   90.00
_cell.angle_beta   90.00
_cell.angle_gamma   90.00
#
_symmetry.space_group_name_H-M   'P 1'
#
loop_
_entity.id
_entity.type
_entity.pdbx_description
1 polymer ?
#
loop_
_entity_poly.entity_id
_entity_poly.type
_entity_poly.pdbx_seq_one_letter_code
_entity_poly.pdbx_strand_id
1 'polypeptide(L)'
;MLGTEFSFDEAAMACFSRYARGLLCFNPQKPTGKFYFKIYMLCCAITNLVVKIRIHTKDASDMDHAAEELESEEISKTDKLTSEMCNILQGTGAVMNMDNYYMSTTAAIHLKEKGILSKGTIWTNHKFVAKSVLFTAKECRSNERGASRMPLMPSILW
;
A
#
# COMPACT_ATOMS: atom_id res chain seq x y z
N MET A 1 -2.65 -21.22 11.62
CA MET A 1 -2.86 -19.93 12.33
C MET A 1 -2.17 -18.86 11.50
N LEU A 2 -2.82 -17.76 11.17
CA LEU A 2 -2.20 -16.64 10.46
C LEU A 2 -1.21 -15.93 11.41
N GLY A 3 -0.13 -15.39 10.84
CA GLY A 3 0.82 -14.57 11.61
C GLY A 3 0.30 -13.16 11.86
N THR A 4 1.10 -12.35 12.54
CA THR A 4 0.81 -10.94 12.84
C THR A 4 1.31 -9.98 11.77
N GLU A 5 2.16 -10.44 10.84
CA GLU A 5 2.70 -9.63 9.76
C GLU A 5 2.08 -10.00 8.42
N PHE A 6 1.70 -8.97 7.67
CA PHE A 6 1.07 -9.09 6.35
C PHE A 6 1.79 -8.20 5.35
N SER A 7 1.66 -8.54 4.08
CA SER A 7 2.19 -7.76 2.97
C SER A 7 1.08 -7.45 1.98
N PHE A 8 1.01 -6.20 1.54
CA PHE A 8 0.08 -5.74 0.52
C PHE A 8 0.87 -5.26 -0.69
N ASP A 9 0.60 -5.87 -1.84
CA ASP A 9 1.26 -5.53 -3.11
C ASP A 9 0.40 -5.95 -4.29
N GLU A 10 0.87 -5.64 -5.51
CA GLU A 10 0.25 -6.05 -6.76
C GLU A 10 0.96 -7.22 -7.43
N ALA A 11 0.18 -8.18 -7.88
CA ALA A 11 0.63 -9.22 -8.80
C ALA A 11 0.18 -8.93 -10.23
N ALA A 12 0.96 -9.40 -11.19
CA ALA A 12 0.62 -9.32 -12.60
C ALA A 12 0.53 -10.72 -13.20
N MET A 13 -0.66 -11.09 -13.69
CA MET A 13 -0.87 -12.35 -14.38
C MET A 13 -0.95 -12.10 -15.88
N ALA A 14 0.09 -12.51 -16.63
CA ALA A 14 0.14 -12.35 -18.06
C ALA A 14 -1.04 -13.04 -18.75
N CYS A 15 -1.63 -12.36 -19.73
CA CYS A 15 -2.73 -12.90 -20.53
C CYS A 15 -2.51 -12.60 -22.00
N PHE A 16 -2.52 -13.64 -22.81
CA PHE A 16 -2.28 -13.57 -24.26
C PHE A 16 -3.57 -13.60 -25.07
N SER A 17 -4.72 -13.74 -24.43
CA SER A 17 -6.01 -13.78 -25.10
C SER A 17 -6.37 -12.42 -25.69
N ARG A 18 -6.63 -12.39 -27.01
CA ARG A 18 -7.13 -11.20 -27.70
C ARG A 18 -8.51 -10.75 -27.22
N TYR A 19 -9.31 -11.68 -26.73
CA TYR A 19 -10.68 -11.41 -26.26
C TYR A 19 -10.71 -10.71 -24.89
N ALA A 20 -9.67 -10.88 -24.09
CA ALA A 20 -9.58 -10.26 -22.78
C ALA A 20 -8.97 -8.84 -22.81
N ARG A 21 -8.55 -8.30 -23.95
CA ARG A 21 -7.82 -7.02 -24.05
C ARG A 21 -8.53 -5.84 -23.39
N GLY A 22 -9.84 -5.81 -23.39
CA GLY A 22 -10.63 -4.77 -22.71
C GLY A 22 -10.41 -4.73 -21.21
N LEU A 23 -10.16 -5.87 -20.58
CA LEU A 23 -10.00 -6.04 -19.15
C LEU A 23 -8.52 -5.96 -18.68
N LEU A 24 -7.56 -6.02 -19.62
CA LEU A 24 -6.16 -6.12 -19.30
C LEU A 24 -5.49 -4.75 -19.15
N CYS A 25 -4.56 -4.67 -18.21
CA CYS A 25 -3.60 -3.58 -18.15
C CYS A 25 -2.50 -3.80 -19.21
N PHE A 26 -2.00 -2.69 -19.76
CA PHE A 26 -0.88 -2.71 -20.70
C PHE A 26 0.31 -1.97 -20.09
N ASN A 27 1.45 -2.66 -20.01
CA ASN A 27 2.72 -2.05 -19.64
C ASN A 27 3.83 -2.59 -20.56
N PRO A 28 4.37 -1.76 -21.47
CA PRO A 28 5.37 -2.17 -22.44
C PRO A 28 6.72 -2.55 -21.81
N GLN A 29 6.98 -2.09 -20.58
CA GLN A 29 8.22 -2.33 -19.86
C GLN A 29 8.26 -3.70 -19.13
N LYS A 30 7.11 -4.40 -19.02
CA LYS A 30 7.09 -5.72 -18.38
C LYS A 30 7.64 -6.80 -19.33
N PRO A 31 8.73 -7.49 -18.97
CA PRO A 31 9.40 -8.43 -19.86
C PRO A 31 8.58 -9.72 -20.12
N THR A 32 7.79 -10.16 -19.16
CA THR A 32 7.08 -11.44 -19.19
C THR A 32 5.65 -11.38 -19.72
N GLY A 33 5.15 -10.20 -20.05
CA GLY A 33 3.79 -10.05 -20.60
C GLY A 33 3.33 -8.60 -20.55
N LYS A 34 3.28 -7.98 -21.73
CA LYS A 34 2.86 -6.57 -21.86
C LYS A 34 1.38 -6.37 -21.52
N PHE A 35 0.54 -7.41 -21.73
CA PHE A 35 -0.87 -7.43 -21.35
C PHE A 35 -1.05 -8.39 -20.18
N TYR A 36 -1.65 -7.91 -19.10
CA TYR A 36 -1.81 -8.68 -17.87
C TYR A 36 -3.04 -8.24 -17.06
N PHE A 37 -3.57 -9.16 -16.28
CA PHE A 37 -4.47 -8.81 -15.18
C PHE A 37 -3.64 -8.28 -14.01
N LYS A 38 -4.00 -7.09 -13.55
CA LYS A 38 -3.44 -6.52 -12.32
C LYS A 38 -4.28 -7.04 -11.16
N ILE A 39 -3.63 -7.63 -10.19
CA ILE A 39 -4.27 -8.25 -9.03
C ILE A 39 -3.68 -7.64 -7.78
N TYR A 40 -4.51 -7.07 -6.93
CA TYR A 40 -4.09 -6.63 -5.60
C TYR A 40 -4.19 -7.80 -4.65
N MET A 41 -3.15 -8.05 -3.87
CA MET A 41 -3.04 -9.21 -2.99
C MET A 41 -2.63 -8.79 -1.59
N LEU A 42 -3.34 -9.34 -0.61
CA LEU A 42 -2.99 -9.27 0.78
C LEU A 42 -2.53 -10.66 1.23
N CYS A 43 -1.27 -10.78 1.63
CA CYS A 43 -0.65 -12.03 2.00
C CYS A 43 -0.14 -12.01 3.44
N CYS A 44 -0.26 -13.12 4.14
CA CYS A 44 0.44 -13.31 5.41
C CYS A 44 1.93 -13.52 5.15
N ALA A 45 2.79 -12.66 5.72
CA ALA A 45 4.23 -12.70 5.48
C ALA A 45 4.92 -13.95 6.10
N ILE A 46 4.29 -14.58 7.09
CA ILE A 46 4.82 -15.77 7.77
C ILE A 46 4.44 -17.05 7.04
N THR A 47 3.16 -17.18 6.66
CA THR A 47 2.64 -18.42 6.05
C THR A 47 2.61 -18.37 4.53
N ASN A 48 2.84 -17.21 3.92
CA ASN A 48 2.70 -16.95 2.49
C ASN A 48 1.27 -17.22 1.94
N LEU A 49 0.28 -17.35 2.81
CA LEU A 49 -1.10 -17.52 2.40
C LEU A 49 -1.70 -16.20 1.95
N VAL A 50 -2.40 -16.24 0.82
CA VAL A 50 -3.18 -15.10 0.35
C VAL A 50 -4.46 -15.02 1.16
N VAL A 51 -4.68 -13.87 1.82
CA VAL A 51 -5.83 -13.61 2.69
C VAL A 51 -6.95 -12.91 1.94
N LYS A 52 -6.59 -11.99 1.04
CA LYS A 52 -7.55 -11.25 0.20
C LYS A 52 -6.97 -10.97 -1.17
N ILE A 53 -7.82 -11.08 -2.19
CA ILE A 53 -7.49 -10.75 -3.58
C ILE A 53 -8.55 -9.77 -4.10
N ARG A 54 -8.08 -8.80 -4.90
CA ARG A 54 -8.94 -7.95 -5.73
C ARG A 54 -8.35 -7.82 -7.11
N ILE A 55 -9.15 -8.11 -8.13
CA ILE A 55 -8.76 -7.92 -9.52
C ILE A 55 -9.03 -6.46 -9.90
N HIS A 56 -8.06 -5.82 -10.54
CA HIS A 56 -8.23 -4.50 -11.11
C HIS A 56 -9.05 -4.61 -12.40
N THR A 57 -10.18 -3.95 -12.44
CA THR A 57 -11.01 -3.78 -13.64
C THR A 57 -10.87 -2.35 -14.16
N LYS A 58 -10.96 -2.18 -15.48
CA LYS A 58 -10.91 -0.84 -16.10
C LYS A 58 -12.22 -0.09 -15.96
N ASP A 59 -13.32 -0.83 -15.78
CA ASP A 59 -14.64 -0.24 -15.61
C ASP A 59 -14.75 0.35 -14.20
N ALA A 60 -14.83 1.67 -14.14
CA ALA A 60 -14.88 2.46 -12.92
C ALA A 60 -16.09 2.15 -12.02
N SER A 61 -17.13 1.47 -12.56
CA SER A 61 -18.35 1.13 -11.83
C SER A 61 -18.11 0.23 -10.61
N ASP A 62 -17.08 -0.64 -10.65
CA ASP A 62 -16.76 -1.50 -9.49
C ASP A 62 -15.99 -0.79 -8.38
N MET A 63 -15.48 0.42 -8.65
CA MET A 63 -14.79 1.24 -7.66
C MET A 63 -15.75 2.08 -6.82
N ASP A 64 -16.96 2.34 -7.31
CA ASP A 64 -17.85 3.34 -6.72
C ASP A 64 -18.70 2.76 -5.57
N HIS A 65 -19.01 1.45 -5.58
CA HIS A 65 -19.83 0.86 -4.53
C HIS A 65 -19.17 0.71 -3.15
N ALA A 66 -17.84 0.72 -3.08
CA ALA A 66 -17.11 0.75 -1.80
C ALA A 66 -16.72 2.19 -1.37
N ALA A 67 -16.91 3.17 -2.25
CA ALA A 67 -16.50 4.55 -2.02
C ALA A 67 -17.59 5.43 -1.39
N GLU A 68 -18.85 4.97 -1.39
CA GLU A 68 -19.99 5.76 -0.89
C GLU A 68 -19.98 5.96 0.63
N GLU A 69 -19.19 5.17 1.39
CA GLU A 69 -19.14 5.31 2.85
C GLU A 69 -18.03 6.27 3.36
N LEU A 70 -17.16 6.81 2.48
CA LEU A 70 -16.03 7.66 2.89
C LEU A 70 -15.91 8.90 1.98
N GLU A 71 -16.96 9.74 1.99
CA GLU A 71 -16.92 11.09 1.42
C GLU A 71 -16.13 12.07 2.30
N SER A 72 -14.84 11.85 2.48
CA SER A 72 -13.93 12.91 2.86
C SER A 72 -13.03 13.22 1.66
N GLU A 73 -13.07 14.45 1.17
CA GLU A 73 -12.41 14.95 -0.05
C GLU A 73 -10.87 14.83 -0.05
N GLU A 74 -10.26 14.35 1.02
CA GLU A 74 -8.79 14.32 1.21
C GLU A 74 -8.13 12.96 0.96
N ILE A 75 -8.89 11.88 0.77
CA ILE A 75 -8.32 10.53 0.69
C ILE A 75 -8.08 10.13 -0.75
N SER A 76 -6.83 9.77 -1.09
CA SER A 76 -6.48 9.32 -2.43
C SER A 76 -7.14 7.98 -2.78
N LYS A 77 -7.35 7.72 -4.10
CA LYS A 77 -7.87 6.42 -4.57
C LYS A 77 -7.01 5.24 -4.10
N THR A 78 -5.71 5.43 -4.02
CA THR A 78 -4.76 4.41 -3.53
C THR A 78 -4.95 4.16 -2.04
N ASP A 79 -5.16 5.21 -1.23
CA ASP A 79 -5.39 5.08 0.20
C ASP A 79 -6.74 4.39 0.50
N LYS A 80 -7.79 4.70 -0.29
CA LYS A 80 -9.08 4.00 -0.22
C LYS A 80 -8.93 2.51 -0.51
N LEU A 81 -8.22 2.16 -1.59
CA LEU A 81 -7.93 0.76 -1.94
C LEU A 81 -7.14 0.05 -0.84
N THR A 82 -6.10 0.68 -0.30
CA THR A 82 -5.30 0.12 0.80
C THR A 82 -6.17 -0.14 2.02
N SER A 83 -6.99 0.84 2.39
CA SER A 83 -7.93 0.74 3.51
C SER A 83 -8.94 -0.40 3.34
N GLU A 84 -9.52 -0.54 2.15
CA GLU A 84 -10.46 -1.62 1.82
C GLU A 84 -9.80 -3.01 1.86
N MET A 85 -8.60 -3.14 1.31
CA MET A 85 -7.87 -4.41 1.33
C MET A 85 -7.51 -4.83 2.76
N CYS A 86 -7.17 -3.87 3.62
CA CYS A 86 -6.77 -4.12 4.99
C CYS A 86 -7.94 -4.28 5.99
N ASN A 87 -9.18 -3.97 5.60
CA ASN A 87 -10.35 -4.04 6.50
C ASN A 87 -10.53 -5.40 7.20
N ILE A 88 -10.14 -6.49 6.54
CA ILE A 88 -10.21 -7.84 7.12
C ILE A 88 -9.31 -8.02 8.37
N LEU A 89 -8.32 -7.14 8.54
CA LEU A 89 -7.37 -7.16 9.64
C LEU A 89 -7.72 -6.13 10.74
N GLN A 90 -8.87 -5.47 10.66
CA GLN A 90 -9.26 -4.45 11.62
C GLN A 90 -9.28 -4.99 13.05
N GLY A 91 -8.69 -4.25 13.99
CA GLY A 91 -8.64 -4.58 15.39
C GLY A 91 -7.72 -5.73 15.78
N THR A 92 -6.94 -6.27 14.82
CA THR A 92 -6.04 -7.42 15.10
C THR A 92 -4.66 -7.02 15.63
N GLY A 93 -4.30 -5.74 15.59
CA GLY A 93 -2.94 -5.29 15.88
C GLY A 93 -1.90 -5.75 14.84
N ALA A 94 -2.36 -6.17 13.65
CA ALA A 94 -1.49 -6.66 12.60
C ALA A 94 -0.54 -5.57 12.08
N VAL A 95 0.63 -5.98 11.63
CA VAL A 95 1.62 -5.11 10.97
C VAL A 95 1.53 -5.32 9.45
N MET A 96 1.23 -4.25 8.74
CA MET A 96 1.11 -4.23 7.28
C MET A 96 2.40 -3.71 6.64
N ASN A 97 3.03 -4.54 5.81
CA ASN A 97 4.18 -4.15 5.01
C ASN A 97 3.70 -3.71 3.62
N MET A 98 4.12 -2.51 3.21
CA MET A 98 3.73 -1.93 1.92
C MET A 98 4.92 -1.24 1.25
N ASP A 99 4.90 -1.18 -0.08
CA ASP A 99 5.86 -0.39 -0.82
C ASP A 99 5.47 1.10 -0.85
N ASN A 100 6.31 1.92 -1.48
CA ASN A 100 6.12 3.37 -1.54
C ASN A 100 4.94 3.82 -2.42
N TYR A 101 4.36 2.95 -3.22
CA TYR A 101 3.17 3.26 -4.03
C TYR A 101 1.89 3.26 -3.19
N TYR A 102 1.82 2.36 -2.20
CA TYR A 102 0.66 2.19 -1.32
C TYR A 102 0.84 2.88 0.03
N MET A 103 2.07 3.20 0.40
CA MET A 103 2.38 3.80 1.68
C MET A 103 2.34 5.32 1.59
N SER A 104 1.43 5.94 2.34
CA SER A 104 1.35 7.37 2.56
C SER A 104 1.20 7.65 4.05
N THR A 105 1.47 8.89 4.47
CA THR A 105 1.21 9.29 5.87
C THR A 105 -0.27 9.19 6.19
N THR A 106 -1.14 9.57 5.25
CA THR A 106 -2.60 9.47 5.39
C THR A 106 -3.04 8.02 5.53
N ALA A 107 -2.56 7.12 4.65
CA ALA A 107 -2.86 5.69 4.75
C ALA A 107 -2.41 5.11 6.10
N ALA A 108 -1.21 5.49 6.59
CA ALA A 108 -0.70 5.04 7.88
C ALA A 108 -1.59 5.46 9.05
N ILE A 109 -2.09 6.70 9.05
CA ILE A 109 -3.00 7.21 10.08
C ILE A 109 -4.32 6.42 10.05
N HIS A 110 -4.96 6.29 8.88
CA HIS A 110 -6.20 5.54 8.75
C HIS A 110 -6.09 4.06 9.14
N LEU A 111 -4.97 3.41 8.79
CA LEU A 111 -4.73 2.03 9.23
C LEU A 111 -4.56 1.95 10.74
N LYS A 112 -3.87 2.92 11.35
CA LYS A 112 -3.70 2.99 12.81
C LYS A 112 -5.06 3.15 13.52
N GLU A 113 -5.95 4.00 13.01
CA GLU A 113 -7.32 4.17 13.53
C GLU A 113 -8.12 2.86 13.49
N LYS A 114 -7.84 2.01 12.51
CA LYS A 114 -8.41 0.65 12.40
C LYS A 114 -7.69 -0.40 13.25
N GLY A 115 -6.71 -0.01 14.08
CA GLY A 115 -5.92 -0.93 14.88
C GLY A 115 -4.95 -1.79 14.07
N ILE A 116 -4.46 -1.27 12.93
CA ILE A 116 -3.47 -1.91 12.06
C ILE A 116 -2.23 -1.01 12.03
N LEU A 117 -1.07 -1.57 12.32
CA LEU A 117 0.19 -0.88 12.21
C LEU A 117 0.70 -0.98 10.76
N SER A 118 1.40 0.04 10.28
CA SER A 118 1.95 0.05 8.93
C SER A 118 3.46 0.24 8.94
N LYS A 119 4.15 -0.46 8.04
CA LYS A 119 5.59 -0.42 7.83
C LYS A 119 5.87 -0.38 6.33
N GLY A 120 6.75 0.50 5.90
CA GLY A 120 7.10 0.59 4.48
C GLY A 120 7.98 1.79 4.18
N THR A 121 8.26 1.97 2.90
CA THR A 121 8.95 3.15 2.39
C THR A 121 7.94 4.21 1.97
N ILE A 122 8.29 5.47 2.12
CA ILE A 122 7.46 6.61 1.71
C ILE A 122 8.29 7.56 0.86
N TRP A 123 7.67 8.14 -0.16
CA TRP A 123 8.30 9.20 -0.95
C TRP A 123 8.49 10.46 -0.11
N THR A 124 9.65 11.05 -0.16
CA THR A 124 10.01 12.26 0.60
C THR A 124 9.19 13.50 0.21
N ASN A 125 8.54 13.48 -0.94
CA ASN A 125 7.68 14.55 -1.45
C ASN A 125 6.20 14.38 -1.08
N HIS A 126 5.82 13.29 -0.40
CA HIS A 126 4.43 13.11 0.06
C HIS A 126 4.04 14.20 1.08
N LYS A 127 2.75 14.49 1.14
CA LYS A 127 2.18 15.37 2.16
C LYS A 127 2.45 14.79 3.56
N PHE A 128 2.64 15.67 4.53
CA PHE A 128 2.84 15.34 5.95
C PHE A 128 4.11 14.55 6.28
N VAL A 129 5.04 14.38 5.33
CA VAL A 129 6.36 13.82 5.65
C VAL A 129 7.18 14.86 6.39
N ALA A 130 7.70 14.49 7.57
CA ALA A 130 8.55 15.36 8.40
C ALA A 130 9.94 15.52 7.75
N LYS A 131 10.05 16.45 6.80
CA LYS A 131 11.30 16.67 6.04
C LYS A 131 12.48 17.05 6.91
N SER A 132 12.25 17.65 8.06
CA SER A 132 13.29 18.07 9.01
C SER A 132 14.08 16.92 9.61
N VAL A 133 13.54 15.70 9.59
CA VAL A 133 14.24 14.51 10.12
C VAL A 133 14.89 13.66 9.02
N LEU A 134 14.67 14.00 7.76
CA LEU A 134 15.32 13.28 6.66
C LEU A 134 16.81 13.60 6.62
N PHE A 135 17.61 12.59 6.39
CA PHE A 135 19.03 12.78 6.15
C PHE A 135 19.26 13.47 4.80
N THR A 136 20.08 14.48 4.77
CA THR A 136 20.59 15.06 3.52
C THR A 136 21.54 14.07 2.85
N ALA A 137 21.77 14.24 1.53
CA ALA A 137 22.71 13.38 0.80
C ALA A 137 24.14 13.44 1.37
N LYS A 138 24.54 14.57 2.00
CA LYS A 138 25.83 14.72 2.67
C LYS A 138 25.86 13.90 3.96
N GLU A 139 24.83 14.01 4.78
CA GLU A 139 24.71 13.25 6.03
C GLU A 139 24.63 11.74 5.78
N CYS A 140 23.92 11.29 4.73
CA CYS A 140 23.88 9.87 4.37
C CYS A 140 25.25 9.28 4.05
N ARG A 141 26.18 10.10 3.53
CA ARG A 141 27.55 9.67 3.21
C ARG A 141 28.49 9.67 4.44
N SER A 142 28.19 10.52 5.42
CA SER A 142 29.05 10.69 6.62
C SER A 142 28.57 9.88 7.83
N ASN A 143 27.33 9.42 7.83
CA ASN A 143 26.76 8.65 8.92
C ASN A 143 27.21 7.19 8.87
N GLU A 144 27.30 6.58 10.04
CA GLU A 144 27.53 5.15 10.16
C GLU A 144 26.39 4.34 9.53
N ARG A 145 26.71 3.15 9.04
CA ARG A 145 25.72 2.24 8.50
C ARG A 145 24.69 1.84 9.58
N GLY A 146 23.42 2.07 9.31
CA GLY A 146 22.32 1.81 10.25
C GLY A 146 21.91 3.02 11.09
N ALA A 147 22.54 4.19 10.90
CA ALA A 147 22.09 5.43 11.54
C ALA A 147 20.62 5.72 11.18
N SER A 148 19.82 6.06 12.18
CA SER A 148 18.39 6.37 12.02
C SER A 148 18.01 7.63 12.79
N ARG A 149 16.97 8.31 12.32
CA ARG A 149 16.33 9.42 13.03
C ARG A 149 14.84 9.10 13.16
N MET A 150 14.28 9.40 14.31
CA MET A 150 12.86 9.22 14.57
C MET A 150 12.28 10.59 14.93
N PRO A 151 11.25 11.06 14.18
CA PRO A 151 10.53 12.26 14.57
C PRO A 151 9.66 11.93 15.78
N LEU A 152 9.70 12.77 16.80
CA LEU A 152 8.74 12.75 17.88
C LEU A 152 7.62 13.72 17.50
N MET A 153 6.41 13.21 17.29
CA MET A 153 5.22 14.04 17.13
C MET A 153 4.54 14.15 18.50
N PRO A 154 4.47 15.34 19.10
CA PRO A 154 3.86 15.53 20.42
C PRO A 154 2.37 15.15 20.49
N SER A 155 1.69 15.21 19.36
CA SER A 155 0.24 14.93 19.25
C SER A 155 -0.14 13.46 19.08
N ILE A 156 0.83 12.54 19.06
CA ILE A 156 0.60 11.09 18.95
C ILE A 156 1.07 10.42 20.24
N LEU A 157 0.92 11.06 21.35
CA LEU A 157 0.98 10.42 22.66
C LEU A 157 -0.37 9.74 22.91
N TRP A 158 -0.30 8.46 22.99
CA TRP A 158 -1.21 7.32 23.24
C TRP A 158 -2.42 7.64 24.12
#